data_f4af1ee824b9b216ae7b8c81189c023f
#
_entry.id   f4af1ee824b9b216ae7b8c81189c023f
#
_cell.length_a   1.000
_cell.length_b   1.000
_cell.length_c   1.000
_cell.angle_alpha   90.00
_cell.angle_beta   90.00
_cell.angle_gamma   90.00
#
_symmetry.space_group_name_H-M   'P 1'
#
loop_
_entity.id
_entity.type
_entity.pdbx_description
1 polymer ?
#
loop_
_entity_poly.entity_id
_entity_poly.type
_entity_poly.pdbx_seq_one_letter_code
_entity_poly.pdbx_strand_id
1 'polypeptide(L)'
;TYSAGKLSAEKVDELCRVLKEYKDILTGYKVDAYKAYGTSAIREMENRDIVIEQIAQTTGIRIEVLSNSEQRFLNYKSVAAKGEAFDKLLDRGTLFLDIGGGSIQLSLFDKGVLNTTQNLKLGVLRLRERLGHINTSPSRMEELIEELDDAQLSVLYKLYLKDKNISNIILVDDYLSPWLKNGRFSTEAPGYVSAAQCGTFVQNLRERSTAEIAAKLGISEENAGLMFISAILVNRILTMTGAEQIWVPGATLCDGIAYEYGQKQKLVVNGHDFEKDILDCALQISKRYMGS
;
A
#
# COMPACT_ATOMS: atom_id res chain seq x y z
N THR A 1 -7.35 -13.22 -10.36
CA THR A 1 -8.49 -12.72 -9.55
C THR A 1 -8.99 -11.39 -10.06
N TYR A 2 -8.13 -10.40 -10.27
CA TYR A 2 -8.55 -9.06 -10.73
C TYR A 2 -9.04 -9.05 -12.17
N SER A 3 -8.44 -9.84 -13.06
CA SER A 3 -8.86 -9.97 -14.45
C SER A 3 -10.05 -10.90 -14.62
N ALA A 4 -10.10 -12.02 -13.87
CA ALA A 4 -11.16 -13.00 -13.96
C ALA A 4 -12.44 -12.61 -13.19
N GLY A 5 -12.36 -11.65 -12.27
CA GLY A 5 -13.47 -11.25 -11.39
C GLY A 5 -13.88 -12.30 -10.35
N LYS A 6 -13.38 -13.52 -10.43
CA LYS A 6 -13.76 -14.66 -9.58
C LYS A 6 -12.53 -15.42 -9.13
N LEU A 7 -12.64 -16.10 -7.97
CA LEU A 7 -11.69 -17.09 -7.53
C LEU A 7 -12.20 -18.48 -7.93
N SER A 8 -11.35 -19.29 -8.58
CA SER A 8 -11.72 -20.67 -8.94
C SER A 8 -11.79 -21.56 -7.70
N ALA A 9 -12.54 -22.65 -7.78
CA ALA A 9 -12.67 -23.62 -6.69
C ALA A 9 -11.30 -24.15 -6.25
N GLU A 10 -10.43 -24.48 -7.21
CA GLU A 10 -9.06 -24.92 -6.94
C GLU A 10 -8.26 -23.91 -6.11
N LYS A 11 -8.37 -22.61 -6.45
CA LYS A 11 -7.69 -21.54 -5.69
C LYS A 11 -8.33 -21.30 -4.31
N VAL A 12 -9.62 -21.54 -4.16
CA VAL A 12 -10.27 -21.49 -2.85
C VAL A 12 -9.76 -22.65 -1.97
N ASP A 13 -9.62 -23.85 -2.53
CA ASP A 13 -9.09 -25.01 -1.80
C ASP A 13 -7.61 -24.79 -1.39
N GLU A 14 -6.80 -24.21 -2.27
CA GLU A 14 -5.43 -23.79 -1.95
C GLU A 14 -5.38 -22.79 -0.80
N LEU A 15 -6.23 -21.75 -0.85
CA LEU A 15 -6.35 -20.74 0.20
C LEU A 15 -6.81 -21.38 1.53
N CYS A 16 -7.78 -22.26 1.50
CA CYS A 16 -8.24 -22.99 2.69
C CYS A 16 -7.13 -23.82 3.33
N ARG A 17 -6.28 -24.46 2.53
CA ARG A 17 -5.13 -25.22 3.03
C ARG A 17 -4.15 -24.30 3.76
N VAL A 18 -3.76 -23.19 3.14
CA VAL A 18 -2.87 -22.20 3.77
C VAL A 18 -3.47 -21.63 5.06
N LEU A 19 -4.77 -21.31 5.07
CA LEU A 19 -5.44 -20.80 6.27
C LEU A 19 -5.52 -21.83 7.40
N LYS A 20 -5.63 -23.13 7.09
CA LYS A 20 -5.53 -24.20 8.10
C LYS A 20 -4.14 -24.23 8.74
N GLU A 21 -3.09 -24.12 7.94
CA GLU A 21 -1.72 -24.06 8.45
C GLU A 21 -1.53 -22.86 9.40
N TYR A 22 -2.05 -21.67 9.04
CA TYR A 22 -2.07 -20.52 9.94
C TYR A 22 -2.84 -20.79 11.23
N LYS A 23 -3.98 -21.47 11.17
CA LYS A 23 -4.75 -21.81 12.35
C LYS A 23 -3.99 -22.75 13.28
N ASP A 24 -3.27 -23.71 12.73
CA ASP A 24 -2.42 -24.61 13.51
C ASP A 24 -1.29 -23.84 14.20
N ILE A 25 -0.66 -22.91 13.51
CA ILE A 25 0.34 -21.99 14.08
C ILE A 25 -0.26 -21.18 15.24
N LEU A 26 -1.41 -20.54 15.04
CA LEU A 26 -2.09 -19.77 16.08
C LEU A 26 -2.41 -20.61 17.30
N THR A 27 -2.85 -21.85 17.09
CA THR A 27 -3.11 -22.82 18.17
C THR A 27 -1.84 -23.20 18.90
N GLY A 28 -0.75 -23.45 18.17
CA GLY A 28 0.57 -23.76 18.75
C GLY A 28 1.12 -22.63 19.63
N TYR A 29 0.90 -21.38 19.23
CA TYR A 29 1.26 -20.19 20.03
C TYR A 29 0.25 -19.88 21.16
N LYS A 30 -0.84 -20.65 21.27
CA LYS A 30 -1.91 -20.41 22.28
C LYS A 30 -2.46 -18.99 22.23
N VAL A 31 -2.72 -18.50 21.01
CA VAL A 31 -3.24 -17.15 20.80
C VAL A 31 -4.68 -17.06 21.34
N ASP A 32 -4.95 -16.10 22.23
CA ASP A 32 -6.25 -15.91 22.86
C ASP A 32 -7.31 -15.39 21.87
N ALA A 33 -6.89 -14.56 20.91
CA ALA A 33 -7.78 -13.99 19.89
C ALA A 33 -7.01 -13.69 18.59
N TYR A 34 -7.71 -13.76 17.49
CA TYR A 34 -7.20 -13.33 16.17
C TYR A 34 -8.33 -12.71 15.34
N LYS A 35 -7.94 -11.93 14.34
CA LYS A 35 -8.84 -11.42 13.31
C LYS A 35 -8.25 -11.69 11.93
N ALA A 36 -9.12 -12.02 10.98
CA ALA A 36 -8.74 -12.23 9.59
C ALA A 36 -9.50 -11.22 8.71
N TYR A 37 -8.76 -10.50 7.88
CA TYR A 37 -9.33 -9.48 7.02
C TYR A 37 -9.06 -9.77 5.54
N GLY A 38 -10.11 -9.58 4.72
CA GLY A 38 -10.02 -9.56 3.27
C GLY A 38 -9.89 -8.13 2.76
N THR A 39 -8.96 -7.91 1.83
CA THR A 39 -8.72 -6.60 1.20
C THR A 39 -9.20 -6.59 -0.26
N SER A 40 -8.57 -5.84 -1.15
CA SER A 40 -9.05 -5.58 -2.51
C SER A 40 -9.38 -6.86 -3.30
N ALA A 41 -8.56 -7.90 -3.23
CA ALA A 41 -8.82 -9.14 -3.97
C ALA A 41 -10.12 -9.83 -3.55
N ILE A 42 -10.35 -9.94 -2.24
CA ILE A 42 -11.60 -10.51 -1.70
C ILE A 42 -12.76 -9.55 -1.92
N ARG A 43 -12.57 -8.26 -1.65
CA ARG A 43 -13.61 -7.23 -1.76
C ARG A 43 -14.21 -7.13 -3.16
N GLU A 44 -13.39 -7.27 -4.20
CA GLU A 44 -13.79 -7.09 -5.59
C GLU A 44 -14.26 -8.37 -6.28
N MET A 45 -14.17 -9.53 -5.63
CA MET A 45 -14.68 -10.80 -6.20
C MET A 45 -16.19 -10.80 -6.37
N GLU A 46 -16.68 -11.26 -7.51
CA GLU A 46 -18.09 -11.51 -7.76
C GLU A 46 -18.65 -12.66 -6.91
N ASN A 47 -17.83 -13.69 -6.68
CA ASN A 47 -18.21 -14.86 -5.86
C ASN A 47 -17.72 -14.75 -4.40
N ARG A 48 -17.51 -13.54 -3.91
CA ARG A 48 -16.95 -13.25 -2.59
C ARG A 48 -17.65 -13.98 -1.45
N ASP A 49 -18.97 -13.87 -1.41
CA ASP A 49 -19.75 -14.38 -0.27
C ASP A 49 -19.71 -15.91 -0.20
N ILE A 50 -19.71 -16.59 -1.36
CA ILE A 50 -19.53 -18.05 -1.46
C ILE A 50 -18.13 -18.43 -0.98
N VAL A 51 -17.10 -17.73 -1.42
CA VAL A 51 -15.70 -18.00 -1.04
C VAL A 51 -15.49 -17.82 0.47
N ILE A 52 -16.00 -16.74 1.05
CA ILE A 52 -15.88 -16.48 2.49
C ILE A 52 -16.59 -17.56 3.31
N GLU A 53 -17.80 -17.96 2.90
CA GLU A 53 -18.55 -19.01 3.57
C GLU A 53 -17.83 -20.36 3.48
N GLN A 54 -17.30 -20.74 2.31
CA GLN A 54 -16.52 -21.95 2.14
C GLN A 54 -15.27 -21.96 3.02
N ILE A 55 -14.55 -20.82 3.11
CA ILE A 55 -13.40 -20.66 4.00
C ILE A 55 -13.83 -20.87 5.45
N ALA A 56 -14.92 -20.22 5.89
CA ALA A 56 -15.39 -20.34 7.26
C ALA A 56 -15.78 -21.78 7.63
N GLN A 57 -16.48 -22.48 6.74
CA GLN A 57 -16.88 -23.87 6.93
C GLN A 57 -15.68 -24.84 6.94
N THR A 58 -14.71 -24.60 6.04
CA THR A 58 -13.57 -25.50 5.86
C THR A 58 -12.48 -25.31 6.91
N THR A 59 -12.25 -24.07 7.37
CA THR A 59 -11.12 -23.72 8.25
C THR A 59 -11.57 -23.25 9.64
N GLY A 60 -12.82 -22.85 9.79
CA GLY A 60 -13.33 -22.18 10.98
C GLY A 60 -12.83 -20.73 11.12
N ILE A 61 -12.14 -20.17 10.12
CA ILE A 61 -11.70 -18.78 10.11
C ILE A 61 -12.76 -17.93 9.45
N ARG A 62 -13.23 -16.89 10.14
CA ARG A 62 -14.18 -15.92 9.62
C ARG A 62 -13.42 -14.70 9.11
N ILE A 63 -13.61 -14.37 7.83
CA ILE A 63 -12.99 -13.23 7.17
C ILE A 63 -13.94 -12.05 7.21
N GLU A 64 -13.49 -10.92 7.76
CA GLU A 64 -14.15 -9.62 7.66
C GLU A 64 -13.57 -8.88 6.45
N VAL A 65 -14.40 -8.31 5.59
CA VAL A 65 -13.92 -7.59 4.38
C VAL A 65 -13.84 -6.11 4.67
N LEU A 66 -12.62 -5.57 4.60
CA LEU A 66 -12.40 -4.14 4.77
C LEU A 66 -12.85 -3.36 3.54
N SER A 67 -13.58 -2.29 3.74
CA SER A 67 -13.79 -1.27 2.72
C SER A 67 -12.46 -0.54 2.40
N ASN A 68 -12.43 0.18 1.27
CA ASN A 68 -11.26 1.01 0.94
C ASN A 68 -10.95 2.05 2.01
N SER A 69 -12.00 2.63 2.62
CA SER A 69 -11.84 3.66 3.65
C SER A 69 -11.31 3.08 4.96
N GLU A 70 -11.82 1.92 5.39
CA GLU A 70 -11.33 1.23 6.59
C GLU A 70 -9.88 0.80 6.43
N GLN A 71 -9.54 0.16 5.29
CA GLN A 71 -8.17 -0.25 5.01
C GLN A 71 -7.21 0.94 5.06
N ARG A 72 -7.55 2.05 4.37
CA ARG A 72 -6.75 3.27 4.38
C ARG A 72 -6.57 3.84 5.78
N PHE A 73 -7.65 3.86 6.56
CA PHE A 73 -7.61 4.39 7.91
C PHE A 73 -6.72 3.54 8.84
N LEU A 74 -6.75 2.21 8.69
CA LEU A 74 -5.87 1.31 9.42
C LEU A 74 -4.40 1.48 9.01
N ASN A 75 -4.11 1.62 7.72
CA ASN A 75 -2.75 1.92 7.25
C ASN A 75 -2.28 3.28 7.76
N TYR A 76 -3.15 4.28 7.79
CA TYR A 76 -2.85 5.57 8.38
C TYR A 76 -2.52 5.45 9.87
N LYS A 77 -3.34 4.71 10.64
CA LYS A 77 -3.07 4.43 12.06
C LYS A 77 -1.74 3.72 12.30
N SER A 78 -1.36 2.79 11.42
CA SER A 78 -0.09 2.07 11.56
C SER A 78 1.13 2.99 11.51
N VAL A 79 1.05 4.04 10.70
CA VAL A 79 2.12 5.03 10.54
C VAL A 79 2.05 6.09 11.64
N ALA A 80 0.86 6.57 11.97
CA ALA A 80 0.66 7.54 13.05
C ALA A 80 1.13 7.00 14.41
N ALA A 81 1.07 5.68 14.61
CA ALA A 81 1.65 5.01 15.79
C ALA A 81 3.17 5.19 15.93
N LYS A 82 3.88 5.70 14.91
CA LYS A 82 5.30 6.08 14.98
C LYS A 82 5.54 7.44 15.65
N GLY A 83 4.47 8.15 16.04
CA GLY A 83 4.53 9.37 16.85
C GLY A 83 5.19 10.56 16.17
N GLU A 84 6.10 11.24 16.88
CA GLU A 84 6.71 12.51 16.43
C GLU A 84 7.29 12.52 15.01
N ALA A 85 7.81 11.39 14.53
CA ALA A 85 8.35 11.31 13.18
C ALA A 85 7.26 11.52 12.13
N PHE A 86 6.07 11.00 12.39
CA PHE A 86 4.89 11.20 11.55
C PHE A 86 4.39 12.64 11.63
N ASP A 87 4.17 13.17 12.83
CA ASP A 87 3.62 14.51 13.04
C ASP A 87 4.50 15.59 12.40
N LYS A 88 5.83 15.49 12.52
CA LYS A 88 6.78 16.42 11.89
C LYS A 88 6.70 16.43 10.36
N LEU A 89 6.36 15.30 9.74
CA LEU A 89 6.19 15.25 8.29
C LEU A 89 4.89 15.92 7.85
N LEU A 90 3.82 15.83 8.64
CA LEU A 90 2.52 16.41 8.31
C LEU A 90 2.53 17.95 8.30
N ASP A 91 3.43 18.60 9.00
CA ASP A 91 3.57 20.08 9.02
C ASP A 91 3.97 20.65 7.67
N ARG A 92 4.59 19.84 6.83
CA ARG A 92 4.93 20.16 5.44
C ARG A 92 4.01 19.44 4.48
N GLY A 93 3.97 19.86 3.21
CA GLY A 93 3.25 19.14 2.18
C GLY A 93 3.72 17.69 2.09
N THR A 94 2.91 16.76 2.54
CA THR A 94 3.26 15.32 2.63
C THR A 94 2.20 14.47 1.96
N LEU A 95 2.64 13.61 1.04
CA LEU A 95 1.81 12.61 0.42
C LEU A 95 1.98 11.26 1.13
N PHE A 96 0.92 10.80 1.80
CA PHE A 96 0.83 9.43 2.28
C PHE A 96 0.47 8.52 1.12
N LEU A 97 1.34 7.60 0.77
CA LEU A 97 1.23 6.69 -0.37
C LEU A 97 1.21 5.25 0.13
N ASP A 98 0.08 4.58 -0.07
CA ASP A 98 -0.10 3.16 0.22
C ASP A 98 -0.26 2.40 -1.10
N ILE A 99 0.71 1.57 -1.45
CA ILE A 99 0.73 0.74 -2.66
C ILE A 99 0.43 -0.70 -2.28
N GLY A 100 -0.83 -1.08 -2.49
CA GLY A 100 -1.28 -2.45 -2.27
C GLY A 100 -1.29 -3.29 -3.56
N GLY A 101 -1.69 -4.56 -3.41
CA GLY A 101 -1.79 -5.47 -4.55
C GLY A 101 -2.87 -5.07 -5.57
N GLY A 102 -4.00 -4.53 -5.12
CA GLY A 102 -5.14 -4.19 -5.99
C GLY A 102 -5.33 -2.71 -6.26
N SER A 103 -4.79 -1.83 -5.43
CA SER A 103 -4.99 -0.38 -5.53
C SER A 103 -3.84 0.40 -4.93
N ILE A 104 -3.75 1.66 -5.35
CA ILE A 104 -2.92 2.69 -4.70
C ILE A 104 -3.88 3.62 -3.95
N GLN A 105 -3.56 3.91 -2.71
CA GLN A 105 -4.27 4.90 -1.90
C GLN A 105 -3.34 6.07 -1.60
N LEU A 106 -3.84 7.28 -1.82
CA LEU A 106 -3.10 8.51 -1.59
C LEU A 106 -3.88 9.41 -0.65
N SER A 107 -3.18 10.00 0.31
CA SER A 107 -3.72 11.03 1.18
C SER A 107 -2.74 12.18 1.25
N LEU A 108 -3.20 13.39 0.92
CA LEU A 108 -2.38 14.60 0.93
C LEU A 108 -2.62 15.38 2.21
N PHE A 109 -1.56 15.60 2.95
CA PHE A 109 -1.51 16.47 4.12
C PHE A 109 -0.76 17.77 3.80
N ASP A 110 -1.25 18.86 4.34
CA ASP A 110 -0.58 20.16 4.28
C ASP A 110 -0.87 20.91 5.59
N LYS A 111 0.16 21.36 6.27
CA LYS A 111 0.07 22.04 7.56
C LYS A 111 -0.72 21.25 8.61
N GLY A 112 -0.48 19.94 8.69
CA GLY A 112 -1.16 19.05 9.61
C GLY A 112 -2.63 18.75 9.25
N VAL A 113 -3.13 19.21 8.10
CA VAL A 113 -4.52 19.03 7.67
C VAL A 113 -4.61 18.02 6.52
N LEU A 114 -5.50 17.05 6.64
CA LEU A 114 -5.82 16.12 5.57
C LEU A 114 -6.68 16.83 4.49
N ASN A 115 -6.06 17.15 3.36
CA ASN A 115 -6.69 17.91 2.28
C ASN A 115 -7.51 17.07 1.31
N THR A 116 -7.01 15.88 0.97
CA THR A 116 -7.68 14.98 0.05
C THR A 116 -7.21 13.56 0.24
N THR A 117 -8.05 12.62 -0.15
CA THR A 117 -7.71 11.21 -0.16
C THR A 117 -8.33 10.56 -1.40
N GLN A 118 -7.55 9.77 -2.11
CA GLN A 118 -7.94 9.15 -3.37
C GLN A 118 -7.57 7.67 -3.38
N ASN A 119 -8.31 6.89 -4.14
CA ASN A 119 -8.04 5.48 -4.37
C ASN A 119 -8.00 5.20 -5.88
N LEU A 120 -6.88 4.68 -6.36
CA LEU A 120 -6.68 4.30 -7.76
C LEU A 120 -6.63 2.79 -7.87
N LYS A 121 -7.29 2.24 -8.89
CA LYS A 121 -7.25 0.79 -9.18
C LYS A 121 -5.97 0.41 -9.95
N LEU A 122 -4.81 0.73 -9.36
CA LEU A 122 -3.46 0.58 -9.93
C LEU A 122 -2.52 -0.21 -9.00
N GLY A 123 -3.03 -1.24 -8.31
CA GLY A 123 -2.19 -2.05 -7.42
C GLY A 123 -1.19 -2.95 -8.17
N VAL A 124 -0.13 -3.33 -7.48
CA VAL A 124 1.01 -4.08 -8.06
C VAL A 124 0.58 -5.42 -8.66
N LEU A 125 -0.26 -6.19 -7.95
CA LEU A 125 -0.77 -7.48 -8.45
C LEU A 125 -1.74 -7.30 -9.62
N ARG A 126 -2.56 -6.24 -9.59
CA ARG A 126 -3.46 -5.90 -10.68
C ARG A 126 -2.70 -5.55 -11.95
N LEU A 127 -1.65 -4.75 -11.85
CA LEU A 127 -0.78 -4.44 -12.99
C LEU A 127 -0.07 -5.70 -13.48
N ARG A 128 0.44 -6.53 -12.58
CA ARG A 128 1.07 -7.80 -12.93
C ARG A 128 0.14 -8.72 -13.72
N GLU A 129 -1.12 -8.86 -13.30
CA GLU A 129 -2.10 -9.65 -14.06
C GLU A 129 -2.37 -9.04 -15.46
N ARG A 130 -2.45 -7.70 -15.57
CA ARG A 130 -2.67 -7.01 -16.85
C ARG A 130 -1.48 -7.15 -17.80
N LEU A 131 -0.27 -7.11 -17.28
CA LEU A 131 0.96 -7.35 -18.04
C LEU A 131 1.04 -8.81 -18.53
N GLY A 132 0.34 -9.73 -17.85
CA GLY A 132 0.34 -11.15 -18.17
C GLY A 132 1.71 -11.80 -17.96
N HIS A 133 1.93 -12.94 -18.63
CA HIS A 133 3.22 -13.63 -18.65
C HIS A 133 4.15 -13.03 -19.73
N ILE A 134 4.16 -11.70 -19.84
CA ILE A 134 5.02 -11.03 -20.81
C ILE A 134 6.46 -11.17 -20.30
N ASN A 135 7.21 -12.05 -20.95
CA ASN A 135 8.65 -12.19 -20.74
C ASN A 135 9.34 -11.04 -21.48
N THR A 136 9.25 -9.82 -20.93
CA THR A 136 9.73 -8.61 -21.56
C THR A 136 10.91 -8.02 -20.80
N SER A 137 11.68 -7.19 -21.51
CA SER A 137 12.72 -6.38 -20.86
C SER A 137 12.10 -5.42 -19.84
N PRO A 138 12.85 -5.03 -18.79
CA PRO A 138 12.38 -4.03 -17.81
C PRO A 138 11.88 -2.74 -18.46
N SER A 139 12.54 -2.24 -19.48
CA SER A 139 12.13 -1.03 -20.22
C SER A 139 10.75 -1.18 -20.86
N ARG A 140 10.47 -2.33 -21.48
CA ARG A 140 9.15 -2.57 -22.08
C ARG A 140 8.06 -2.75 -21.02
N MET A 141 8.39 -3.34 -19.88
CA MET A 141 7.45 -3.43 -18.75
C MET A 141 7.09 -2.05 -18.23
N GLU A 142 8.05 -1.15 -18.13
CA GLU A 142 7.83 0.24 -17.71
C GLU A 142 6.92 0.99 -18.68
N GLU A 143 7.19 0.92 -20.01
CA GLU A 143 6.33 1.53 -21.04
C GLU A 143 4.87 1.05 -20.91
N LEU A 144 4.65 -0.26 -20.73
CA LEU A 144 3.31 -0.82 -20.57
C LEU A 144 2.64 -0.37 -19.27
N ILE A 145 3.38 -0.24 -18.17
CA ILE A 145 2.85 0.30 -16.92
C ILE A 145 2.45 1.75 -17.13
N GLU A 146 3.28 2.55 -17.80
CA GLU A 146 2.99 3.95 -18.13
C GLU A 146 1.71 4.08 -18.95
N GLU A 147 1.54 3.28 -19.99
CA GLU A 147 0.32 3.25 -20.79
C GLU A 147 -0.94 2.91 -19.95
N LEU A 148 -0.81 1.98 -18.98
CA LEU A 148 -1.92 1.53 -18.15
C LEU A 148 -2.31 2.51 -17.04
N ASP A 149 -1.35 3.28 -16.52
CA ASP A 149 -1.57 4.14 -15.36
C ASP A 149 -1.72 5.63 -15.71
N ASP A 150 -1.23 6.06 -16.89
CA ASP A 150 -1.13 7.47 -17.27
C ASP A 150 -2.46 8.23 -17.15
N ALA A 151 -3.54 7.65 -17.61
CA ALA A 151 -4.85 8.30 -17.55
C ALA A 151 -5.29 8.57 -16.10
N GLN A 152 -5.09 7.61 -15.18
CA GLN A 152 -5.50 7.75 -13.80
C GLN A 152 -4.57 8.68 -13.02
N LEU A 153 -3.25 8.53 -13.18
CA LEU A 153 -2.26 9.39 -12.51
C LEU A 153 -2.30 10.82 -13.03
N SER A 154 -2.48 11.04 -14.33
CA SER A 154 -2.60 12.39 -14.90
C SER A 154 -3.84 13.12 -14.39
N VAL A 155 -4.98 12.45 -14.29
CA VAL A 155 -6.20 13.03 -13.70
C VAL A 155 -5.99 13.35 -12.22
N LEU A 156 -5.43 12.41 -11.46
CA LEU A 156 -5.09 12.63 -10.05
C LEU A 156 -4.21 13.87 -9.88
N TYR A 157 -3.13 13.96 -10.64
CA TYR A 157 -2.21 15.09 -10.57
C TYR A 157 -2.90 16.42 -10.86
N LYS A 158 -3.61 16.51 -11.98
CA LYS A 158 -4.29 17.76 -12.39
C LYS A 158 -5.32 18.23 -11.39
N LEU A 159 -6.10 17.32 -10.80
CA LEU A 159 -7.21 17.66 -9.91
C LEU A 159 -6.77 17.92 -8.46
N TYR A 160 -5.71 17.25 -8.00
CA TYR A 160 -5.42 17.21 -6.56
C TYR A 160 -4.00 17.61 -6.17
N LEU A 161 -3.00 17.47 -7.06
CA LEU A 161 -1.59 17.61 -6.70
C LEU A 161 -0.87 18.76 -7.39
N LYS A 162 -1.31 19.20 -8.58
CA LYS A 162 -0.60 20.16 -9.46
C LYS A 162 -0.11 21.43 -8.78
N ASP A 163 -0.94 22.02 -7.92
CA ASP A 163 -0.64 23.31 -7.29
C ASP A 163 -0.26 23.13 -5.80
N LYS A 164 0.19 21.92 -5.44
CA LYS A 164 0.59 21.59 -4.07
C LYS A 164 2.10 21.48 -3.96
N ASN A 165 2.63 22.06 -2.89
CA ASN A 165 4.05 21.92 -2.55
C ASN A 165 4.21 20.63 -1.73
N ILE A 166 4.57 19.52 -2.38
CA ILE A 166 4.74 18.21 -1.76
C ILE A 166 6.24 18.00 -1.56
N SER A 167 6.70 18.08 -0.33
CA SER A 167 8.12 17.91 0.00
C SER A 167 8.45 16.46 0.36
N ASN A 168 7.48 15.71 0.91
CA ASN A 168 7.71 14.38 1.46
C ASN A 168 6.69 13.38 0.94
N ILE A 169 7.13 12.12 0.83
CA ILE A 169 6.25 10.97 0.66
C ILE A 169 6.43 10.04 1.86
N ILE A 170 5.34 9.63 2.48
CA ILE A 170 5.32 8.50 3.44
C ILE A 170 4.89 7.27 2.64
N LEU A 171 5.74 6.27 2.54
CA LEU A 171 5.49 5.07 1.74
C LEU A 171 5.15 3.86 2.62
N VAL A 172 3.95 3.32 2.41
CA VAL A 172 3.53 1.99 2.87
C VAL A 172 3.40 1.09 1.66
N ASP A 173 4.16 0.02 1.62
CA ASP A 173 4.25 -0.87 0.48
C ASP A 173 4.88 -2.20 0.91
N ASP A 174 4.32 -3.31 0.47
CA ASP A 174 4.79 -4.65 0.85
C ASP A 174 5.93 -5.16 -0.06
N TYR A 175 6.15 -4.52 -1.21
CA TYR A 175 7.06 -5.04 -2.25
C TYR A 175 8.39 -4.30 -2.29
N LEU A 176 8.39 -2.98 -2.24
CA LEU A 176 9.57 -2.12 -2.34
C LEU A 176 10.08 -1.65 -0.97
N SER A 177 9.17 -1.34 -0.05
CA SER A 177 9.51 -0.79 1.28
C SER A 177 10.53 -1.59 2.06
N PRO A 178 10.52 -2.95 2.07
CA PRO A 178 11.54 -3.73 2.77
C PRO A 178 12.96 -3.46 2.25
N TRP A 179 13.09 -3.19 0.96
CA TRP A 179 14.38 -2.93 0.30
C TRP A 179 14.86 -1.50 0.54
N LEU A 180 13.95 -0.54 0.50
CA LEU A 180 14.28 0.86 0.81
C LEU A 180 14.63 1.05 2.29
N LYS A 181 13.90 0.40 3.20
CA LYS A 181 14.12 0.50 4.64
C LYS A 181 15.43 -0.14 5.09
N ASN A 182 15.70 -1.35 4.62
CA ASN A 182 16.89 -2.13 4.98
C ASN A 182 18.07 -1.83 4.06
N GLY A 183 17.81 -1.06 3.03
CA GLY A 183 18.77 -0.76 1.99
C GLY A 183 19.92 0.08 2.49
N ARG A 184 21.01 -0.11 1.88
CA ARG A 184 22.28 0.59 1.97
C ARG A 184 22.18 2.07 1.56
N PHE A 185 20.97 2.64 1.63
CA PHE A 185 20.63 4.01 1.21
C PHE A 185 20.54 5.00 2.37
N SER A 186 20.40 4.51 3.60
CA SER A 186 20.21 5.38 4.76
C SER A 186 21.50 6.16 5.06
N THR A 187 21.43 7.44 4.90
CA THR A 187 22.56 8.34 5.18
C THR A 187 22.52 8.93 6.57
N GLU A 188 21.40 9.34 7.11
CA GLU A 188 21.35 10.08 8.38
C GLU A 188 20.22 9.68 9.33
N ALA A 189 19.10 9.14 8.81
CA ALA A 189 17.97 8.71 9.63
C ALA A 189 17.36 7.40 9.10
N PRO A 190 17.09 6.41 9.98
CA PRO A 190 16.52 5.14 9.57
C PRO A 190 15.19 5.30 8.82
N GLY A 191 15.10 4.67 7.64
CA GLY A 191 13.90 4.66 6.82
C GLY A 191 13.71 5.89 5.93
N TYR A 192 14.60 6.88 5.95
CA TYR A 192 14.55 8.00 5.00
C TYR A 192 15.41 7.71 3.77
N VAL A 193 14.85 8.00 2.60
CA VAL A 193 15.50 7.84 1.30
C VAL A 193 15.26 9.11 0.50
N SER A 194 16.31 9.75 -0.04
CA SER A 194 16.13 10.90 -0.91
C SER A 194 15.54 10.49 -2.27
N ALA A 195 14.87 11.42 -2.95
CA ALA A 195 14.37 11.20 -4.31
C ALA A 195 15.47 10.76 -5.27
N ALA A 196 16.67 11.35 -5.15
CA ALA A 196 17.84 10.98 -5.96
C ALA A 196 18.31 9.54 -5.70
N GLN A 197 18.34 9.10 -4.44
CA GLN A 197 18.68 7.72 -4.08
C GLN A 197 17.66 6.74 -4.62
N CYS A 198 16.35 7.06 -4.50
CA CYS A 198 15.28 6.24 -5.05
C CYS A 198 15.40 6.16 -6.58
N GLY A 199 15.61 7.27 -7.26
CA GLY A 199 15.82 7.31 -8.72
C GLY A 199 17.00 6.46 -9.16
N THR A 200 18.14 6.54 -8.46
CA THR A 200 19.32 5.70 -8.73
C THR A 200 19.01 4.22 -8.53
N PHE A 201 18.24 3.88 -7.50
CA PHE A 201 17.84 2.50 -7.26
C PHE A 201 16.95 1.97 -8.39
N VAL A 202 15.95 2.74 -8.82
CA VAL A 202 15.07 2.38 -9.93
C VAL A 202 15.86 2.23 -11.23
N GLN A 203 16.81 3.13 -11.50
CA GLN A 203 17.67 3.03 -12.67
C GLN A 203 18.51 1.74 -12.67
N ASN A 204 19.07 1.37 -11.54
CA ASN A 204 19.79 0.12 -11.39
C ASN A 204 18.92 -1.14 -11.60
N LEU A 205 17.62 -1.06 -11.30
CA LEU A 205 16.67 -2.14 -11.59
C LEU A 205 16.37 -2.24 -13.08
N ARG A 206 16.25 -1.11 -13.79
CA ARG A 206 15.99 -1.06 -15.23
C ARG A 206 17.09 -1.73 -16.06
N GLU A 207 18.33 -1.68 -15.59
CA GLU A 207 19.51 -2.24 -16.26
C GLU A 207 19.66 -3.75 -16.10
N ARG A 208 18.76 -4.41 -15.36
CA ARG A 208 18.83 -5.85 -15.03
C ARG A 208 17.53 -6.55 -15.35
N SER A 209 17.64 -7.82 -15.74
CA SER A 209 16.47 -8.69 -15.84
C SER A 209 15.90 -9.02 -14.45
N THR A 210 14.63 -9.42 -14.38
CA THR A 210 14.02 -9.89 -13.13
C THR A 210 14.76 -11.08 -12.53
N ALA A 211 15.32 -11.96 -13.35
CA ALA A 211 16.15 -13.09 -12.93
C ALA A 211 17.46 -12.62 -12.23
N GLU A 212 18.13 -11.62 -12.79
CA GLU A 212 19.36 -11.06 -12.19
C GLU A 212 19.06 -10.33 -10.88
N ILE A 213 17.93 -9.59 -10.83
CA ILE A 213 17.46 -8.95 -9.60
C ILE A 213 17.16 -10.00 -8.53
N ALA A 214 16.42 -11.05 -8.90
CA ALA A 214 16.05 -12.16 -8.02
C ALA A 214 17.28 -12.85 -7.42
N ALA A 215 18.26 -13.19 -8.27
CA ALA A 215 19.52 -13.82 -7.86
C ALA A 215 20.33 -12.91 -6.92
N LYS A 216 20.43 -11.61 -7.23
CA LYS A 216 21.19 -10.64 -6.44
C LYS A 216 20.57 -10.39 -5.05
N LEU A 217 19.24 -10.43 -4.97
CA LEU A 217 18.51 -10.12 -3.74
C LEU A 217 18.12 -11.38 -2.94
N GLY A 218 18.28 -12.57 -3.52
CA GLY A 218 17.89 -13.83 -2.89
C GLY A 218 16.38 -14.01 -2.77
N ILE A 219 15.62 -13.53 -3.77
CA ILE A 219 14.15 -13.62 -3.82
C ILE A 219 13.70 -14.39 -5.07
N SER A 220 12.42 -14.72 -5.17
CA SER A 220 11.86 -15.29 -6.40
C SER A 220 11.81 -14.26 -7.52
N GLU A 221 11.83 -14.69 -8.78
CA GLU A 221 11.64 -13.81 -9.94
C GLU A 221 10.28 -13.12 -9.90
N GLU A 222 9.26 -13.79 -9.39
CA GLU A 222 7.94 -13.20 -9.19
C GLU A 222 8.00 -12.00 -8.25
N ASN A 223 8.64 -12.14 -7.09
CA ASN A 223 8.81 -11.05 -6.14
C ASN A 223 9.69 -9.93 -6.70
N ALA A 224 10.72 -10.25 -7.49
CA ALA A 224 11.53 -9.25 -8.18
C ALA A 224 10.70 -8.45 -9.19
N GLY A 225 9.79 -9.10 -9.92
CA GLY A 225 8.85 -8.44 -10.84
C GLY A 225 7.86 -7.53 -10.11
N LEU A 226 7.30 -7.97 -8.98
CA LEU A 226 6.39 -7.16 -8.17
C LEU A 226 7.11 -5.94 -7.56
N MET A 227 8.32 -6.13 -7.06
CA MET A 227 9.16 -5.03 -6.58
C MET A 227 9.45 -4.01 -7.68
N PHE A 228 9.76 -4.47 -8.89
CA PHE A 228 10.02 -3.59 -10.04
C PHE A 228 8.79 -2.76 -10.41
N ILE A 229 7.60 -3.35 -10.46
CA ILE A 229 6.34 -2.64 -10.71
C ILE A 229 6.12 -1.55 -9.64
N SER A 230 6.30 -1.89 -8.36
CA SER A 230 6.18 -0.92 -7.27
C SER A 230 7.21 0.20 -7.39
N ALA A 231 8.46 -0.11 -7.74
CA ALA A 231 9.52 0.87 -7.92
C ALA A 231 9.19 1.88 -9.04
N ILE A 232 8.63 1.42 -10.17
CA ILE A 232 8.18 2.30 -11.24
C ILE A 232 7.07 3.23 -10.75
N LEU A 233 6.05 2.71 -10.09
CA LEU A 233 4.93 3.51 -9.55
C LEU A 233 5.42 4.59 -8.58
N VAL A 234 6.29 4.24 -7.64
CA VAL A 234 6.89 5.18 -6.69
C VAL A 234 7.68 6.27 -7.42
N ASN A 235 8.53 5.87 -8.37
CA ASN A 235 9.35 6.82 -9.14
C ASN A 235 8.50 7.79 -9.97
N ARG A 236 7.42 7.32 -10.58
CA ARG A 236 6.47 8.18 -11.32
C ARG A 236 5.82 9.20 -10.38
N ILE A 237 5.36 8.77 -9.22
CA ILE A 237 4.75 9.66 -8.22
C ILE A 237 5.78 10.66 -7.69
N LEU A 238 7.01 10.25 -7.43
CA LEU A 238 8.11 11.15 -7.07
C LEU A 238 8.34 12.22 -8.13
N THR A 239 8.50 11.81 -9.39
CA THR A 239 8.74 12.72 -10.51
C THR A 239 7.58 13.69 -10.69
N MET A 240 6.37 13.19 -10.58
CA MET A 240 5.15 13.98 -10.77
C MET A 240 4.94 15.00 -9.65
N THR A 241 5.27 14.66 -8.41
CA THR A 241 5.08 15.53 -7.24
C THR A 241 6.26 16.46 -6.97
N GLY A 242 7.45 16.10 -7.44
CA GLY A 242 8.69 16.79 -7.11
C GLY A 242 9.11 16.63 -5.65
N ALA A 243 8.59 15.63 -4.95
CA ALA A 243 8.95 15.37 -3.55
C ALA A 243 10.45 15.08 -3.41
N GLU A 244 11.06 15.61 -2.37
CA GLU A 244 12.52 15.54 -2.14
C GLU A 244 12.94 14.24 -1.45
N GLN A 245 12.06 13.69 -0.63
CA GLN A 245 12.35 12.49 0.17
C GLN A 245 11.15 11.58 0.38
N ILE A 246 11.47 10.32 0.64
CA ILE A 246 10.53 9.28 1.04
C ILE A 246 10.87 8.85 2.46
N TRP A 247 9.87 8.73 3.32
CA TRP A 247 9.97 8.04 4.58
C TRP A 247 9.28 6.68 4.48
N VAL A 248 10.02 5.62 4.82
CA VAL A 248 9.56 4.24 4.85
C VAL A 248 9.48 3.78 6.31
N PRO A 249 8.34 3.95 6.98
CA PRO A 249 8.20 3.63 8.40
C PRO A 249 8.31 2.13 8.70
N GLY A 250 8.16 1.28 7.68
CA GLY A 250 8.08 -0.17 7.82
C GLY A 250 6.85 -0.59 8.62
N ALA A 251 5.76 0.14 8.43
CA ALA A 251 4.46 -0.15 9.00
C ALA A 251 3.62 -0.96 8.00
N THR A 252 2.78 -1.84 8.50
CA THR A 252 1.89 -2.70 7.73
C THR A 252 0.45 -2.51 8.15
N LEU A 253 -0.49 -3.01 7.33
CA LEU A 253 -1.91 -3.05 7.70
C LEU A 253 -2.13 -3.78 9.04
N CYS A 254 -1.37 -4.85 9.29
CA CYS A 254 -1.46 -5.61 10.55
C CYS A 254 -1.07 -4.75 11.77
N ASP A 255 -0.07 -3.87 11.64
CA ASP A 255 0.29 -2.94 12.72
C ASP A 255 -0.86 -1.97 13.03
N GLY A 256 -1.55 -1.49 12.00
CA GLY A 256 -2.72 -0.62 12.18
C GLY A 256 -3.89 -1.32 12.86
N ILE A 257 -4.15 -2.57 12.50
CA ILE A 257 -5.17 -3.41 13.13
C ILE A 257 -4.82 -3.66 14.60
N ALA A 258 -3.56 -4.02 14.90
CA ALA A 258 -3.09 -4.24 16.26
C ALA A 258 -3.16 -2.95 17.09
N TYR A 259 -2.77 -1.81 16.52
CA TYR A 259 -2.87 -0.50 17.16
C TYR A 259 -4.32 -0.14 17.49
N GLU A 260 -5.24 -0.31 16.53
CA GLU A 260 -6.68 -0.04 16.79
C GLU A 260 -7.26 -0.96 17.87
N TYR A 261 -6.88 -2.23 17.86
CA TYR A 261 -7.28 -3.15 18.91
C TYR A 261 -6.75 -2.70 20.28
N GLY A 262 -5.46 -2.33 20.36
CA GLY A 262 -4.84 -1.81 21.57
C GLY A 262 -5.54 -0.55 22.11
N GLN A 263 -5.94 0.36 21.21
CA GLN A 263 -6.72 1.56 21.57
C GLN A 263 -8.09 1.19 22.17
N LYS A 264 -8.83 0.29 21.52
CA LYS A 264 -10.14 -0.19 21.99
C LYS A 264 -10.04 -0.86 23.38
N GLN A 265 -8.93 -1.53 23.65
CA GLN A 265 -8.64 -2.16 24.94
C GLN A 265 -8.00 -1.19 25.96
N LYS A 266 -7.79 0.08 25.60
CA LYS A 266 -7.09 1.10 26.42
C LYS A 266 -5.65 0.71 26.81
N LEU A 267 -5.00 -0.12 25.99
CA LEU A 267 -3.61 -0.53 26.15
C LEU A 267 -2.63 0.46 25.52
N VAL A 268 -3.11 1.28 24.60
CA VAL A 268 -2.33 2.28 23.86
C VAL A 268 -3.02 3.63 23.98
N VAL A 269 -2.22 4.67 24.28
CA VAL A 269 -2.71 6.05 24.33
C VAL A 269 -2.69 6.66 22.94
N ASN A 270 -3.74 7.38 22.58
CA ASN A 270 -3.82 8.12 21.31
C ASN A 270 -2.83 9.28 21.35
N GLY A 271 -1.82 9.24 20.47
CA GLY A 271 -0.91 10.36 20.25
C GLY A 271 -1.39 11.30 19.13
N HIS A 272 -2.31 10.85 18.28
CA HIS A 272 -2.79 11.59 17.12
C HIS A 272 -4.33 11.66 17.08
N ASP A 273 -4.88 12.82 16.69
CA ASP A 273 -6.34 13.07 16.65
C ASP A 273 -6.91 12.69 15.28
N PHE A 274 -7.23 11.42 15.11
CA PHE A 274 -7.83 10.89 13.89
C PHE A 274 -9.25 11.42 13.59
N GLU A 275 -10.00 11.80 14.62
CA GLU A 275 -11.34 12.35 14.44
C GLU A 275 -11.27 13.74 13.81
N LYS A 276 -10.31 14.54 14.25
CA LYS A 276 -10.02 15.84 13.65
C LYS A 276 -9.66 15.70 12.17
N ASP A 277 -8.81 14.73 11.79
CA ASP A 277 -8.45 14.52 10.38
C ASP A 277 -9.65 14.20 9.50
N ILE A 278 -10.58 13.38 10.00
CA ILE A 278 -11.82 13.05 9.28
C ILE A 278 -12.67 14.30 9.08
N LEU A 279 -12.83 15.11 10.13
CA LEU A 279 -13.59 16.36 10.07
C LEU A 279 -12.93 17.37 9.14
N ASP A 280 -11.62 17.54 9.22
CA ASP A 280 -10.86 18.43 8.33
C ASP A 280 -11.00 18.00 6.87
N CYS A 281 -10.89 16.71 6.57
CA CYS A 281 -11.10 16.18 5.23
C CYS A 281 -12.53 16.45 4.72
N ALA A 282 -13.54 16.22 5.55
CA ALA A 282 -14.93 16.49 5.20
C ALA A 282 -15.17 17.98 4.91
N LEU A 283 -14.57 18.87 5.70
CA LEU A 283 -14.64 20.33 5.48
C LEU A 283 -13.94 20.73 4.18
N GLN A 284 -12.78 20.15 3.85
CA GLN A 284 -12.09 20.44 2.59
C GLN A 284 -12.90 19.95 1.38
N ILE A 285 -13.54 18.79 1.46
CA ILE A 285 -14.46 18.30 0.43
C ILE A 285 -15.63 19.26 0.27
N SER A 286 -16.28 19.65 1.37
CA SER A 286 -17.42 20.58 1.35
C SER A 286 -17.03 21.91 0.67
N LYS A 287 -15.92 22.54 1.04
CA LYS A 287 -15.42 23.77 0.42
C LYS A 287 -15.19 23.65 -1.08
N ARG A 288 -14.74 22.46 -1.54
CA ARG A 288 -14.48 22.22 -2.97
C ARG A 288 -15.75 22.14 -3.80
N TYR A 289 -16.83 21.56 -3.25
CA TYR A 289 -18.06 21.30 -3.99
C TYR A 289 -19.18 22.32 -3.75
N MET A 290 -19.15 23.05 -2.63
CA MET A 290 -20.23 24.00 -2.31
C MET A 290 -19.93 25.44 -2.78
N GLY A 291 -18.75 25.69 -3.33
CA GLY A 291 -18.34 27.05 -3.72
C GLY A 291 -18.39 27.99 -2.53
N SER A 292 -17.37 28.72 -2.29
CA SER A 292 -17.26 29.75 -1.25
C SER A 292 -18.44 30.72 -1.28
#